data_14a451f200b4d804a6816c3dd79d36bc
#
_entry.id   14a451f200b4d804a6816c3dd79d36bc
#
_cell.length_a   1.000
_cell.length_b   1.000
_cell.length_c   1.000
_cell.angle_alpha   90.00
_cell.angle_beta   90.00
_cell.angle_gamma   90.00
#
_symmetry.space_group_name_H-M   'P 1'
#
loop_
_entity.id
_entity.type
_entity.pdbx_description
1 polymer ?
#
loop_
_entity_poly.entity_id
_entity_poly.type
_entity_poly.pdbx_seq_one_letter_code
_entity_poly.pdbx_strand_id
1 'polypeptide(L)'
;VDAETFEMLRDTVRRFVDERLIPAEDAVEEADAVPAEIIDQMREMGLFGISVPEEFGGLGCTMAEEAGLIRELTRASIVFRSVIGTTVGIGSQGIVMDGTPEQKAEWLPKFATGEAMASFGLTEPEAGSDAASLRTIAIREGDNYRINGTKRYITNAPRASVFTLMARTDPDNKGAGGISAFILPADTPGLSLGKPDKKMGQKGAVTTDVILEDVIVPASSIIGGVPGMGFKTAMKVLDRGRIHIAAVALGMCDRLIGMALQYAMERKQFGQRIANFQLMQALLADMKVDMLTTEALMQSVAAKFDAGEKVSLECSALKYHASEAVGRIADRAVQIFGGAGYMAEYKVERFYRDVRLLRIYEGTSQIQQTIIAKAMIRQAEQA
;
A
#
# COMPACT_ATOMS: atom_id res chain seq x y z
N VAL A 1 16.79 12.68 -4.34
CA VAL A 1 17.00 12.92 -5.80
C VAL A 1 16.93 14.42 -6.06
N ASP A 2 17.74 14.99 -7.00
CA ASP A 2 17.58 16.40 -7.37
C ASP A 2 16.27 16.63 -8.13
N ALA A 3 15.77 17.88 -8.10
CA ALA A 3 14.44 18.21 -8.63
C ALA A 3 14.29 17.94 -10.13
N GLU A 4 15.36 18.16 -10.93
CA GLU A 4 15.33 17.95 -12.39
C GLU A 4 15.26 16.45 -12.70
N THR A 5 16.08 15.64 -12.06
CA THR A 5 16.08 14.17 -12.17
C THR A 5 14.74 13.60 -11.73
N PHE A 6 14.15 14.12 -10.65
CA PHE A 6 12.84 13.67 -10.17
C PHE A 6 11.73 13.96 -11.19
N GLU A 7 11.69 15.17 -11.78
CA GLU A 7 10.70 15.50 -12.82
C GLU A 7 10.86 14.61 -14.06
N MET A 8 12.09 14.34 -14.50
CA MET A 8 12.35 13.41 -15.60
C MET A 8 11.86 11.99 -15.30
N LEU A 9 12.09 11.49 -14.08
CA LEU A 9 11.57 10.19 -13.64
C LEU A 9 10.04 10.18 -13.64
N ARG A 10 9.41 11.22 -13.08
CA ARG A 10 7.95 11.36 -13.03
C ARG A 10 7.35 11.36 -14.44
N ASP A 11 7.94 12.08 -15.36
CA ASP A 11 7.49 12.12 -16.77
C ASP A 11 7.70 10.76 -17.46
N THR A 12 8.76 10.04 -17.13
CA THR A 12 8.99 8.68 -17.62
C THR A 12 7.94 7.71 -17.09
N VAL A 13 7.63 7.77 -15.79
CA VAL A 13 6.55 6.98 -15.18
C VAL A 13 5.21 7.32 -15.83
N ARG A 14 4.91 8.59 -16.07
CA ARG A 14 3.68 9.03 -16.75
C ARG A 14 3.54 8.39 -18.12
N ARG A 15 4.58 8.45 -18.95
CA ARG A 15 4.58 7.80 -20.29
C ARG A 15 4.40 6.29 -20.19
N PHE A 16 5.09 5.64 -19.25
CA PHE A 16 4.94 4.22 -19.01
C PHE A 16 3.50 3.85 -18.63
N VAL A 17 2.85 4.66 -17.78
CA VAL A 17 1.43 4.50 -17.43
C VAL A 17 0.54 4.60 -18.68
N ASP A 18 0.72 5.65 -19.46
CA ASP A 18 -0.16 5.95 -20.59
C ASP A 18 0.05 4.96 -21.76
N GLU A 19 1.30 4.57 -22.04
CA GLU A 19 1.66 3.74 -23.20
C GLU A 19 1.69 2.24 -22.93
N ARG A 20 1.87 1.81 -21.66
CA ARG A 20 2.04 0.40 -21.31
C ARG A 20 1.01 -0.12 -20.31
N LEU A 21 0.77 0.60 -19.21
CA LEU A 21 -0.07 0.09 -18.13
C LEU A 21 -1.56 0.20 -18.45
N ILE A 22 -2.04 1.36 -18.90
CA ILE A 22 -3.46 1.56 -19.26
C ILE A 22 -3.91 0.62 -20.39
N PRO A 23 -3.13 0.41 -21.47
CA PRO A 23 -3.47 -0.56 -22.50
C PRO A 23 -3.52 -2.01 -22.02
N ALA A 24 -2.74 -2.36 -20.98
CA ALA A 24 -2.68 -3.72 -20.45
C ALA A 24 -3.80 -4.05 -19.42
N GLU A 25 -4.58 -3.07 -18.98
CA GLU A 25 -5.57 -3.24 -17.89
C GLU A 25 -6.56 -4.38 -18.11
N ASP A 26 -7.07 -4.55 -19.34
CA ASP A 26 -8.09 -5.57 -19.63
C ASP A 26 -7.48 -6.98 -19.59
N ALA A 27 -6.29 -7.13 -20.16
CA ALA A 27 -5.59 -8.42 -20.12
C ALA A 27 -5.23 -8.83 -18.68
N VAL A 28 -4.85 -7.86 -17.84
CA VAL A 28 -4.56 -8.11 -16.42
C VAL A 28 -5.83 -8.49 -15.64
N GLU A 29 -6.95 -7.82 -15.89
CA GLU A 29 -8.25 -8.16 -15.26
C GLU A 29 -8.71 -9.57 -15.66
N GLU A 30 -8.54 -9.96 -16.92
CA GLU A 30 -8.94 -11.28 -17.44
C GLU A 30 -8.03 -12.39 -16.91
N ALA A 31 -6.72 -12.18 -16.95
CA ALA A 31 -5.73 -13.16 -16.51
C ALA A 31 -5.59 -13.26 -14.98
N ASP A 32 -6.13 -12.30 -14.21
CA ASP A 32 -5.86 -12.12 -12.79
C ASP A 32 -4.35 -12.12 -12.45
N ALA A 33 -3.54 -11.57 -13.35
CA ALA A 33 -2.08 -11.54 -13.23
C ALA A 33 -1.47 -10.37 -13.99
N VAL A 34 -0.46 -9.72 -13.40
CA VAL A 34 0.38 -8.72 -14.10
C VAL A 34 1.46 -9.47 -14.89
N PRO A 35 1.60 -9.20 -16.21
CA PRO A 35 2.62 -9.83 -17.06
C PRO A 35 4.04 -9.60 -16.53
N ALA A 36 4.90 -10.63 -16.66
CA ALA A 36 6.30 -10.56 -16.22
C ALA A 36 7.07 -9.42 -16.91
N GLU A 37 6.82 -9.19 -18.19
CA GLU A 37 7.42 -8.08 -18.96
C GLU A 37 7.17 -6.70 -18.33
N ILE A 38 5.97 -6.46 -17.82
CA ILE A 38 5.65 -5.20 -17.13
C ILE A 38 6.44 -5.10 -15.80
N ILE A 39 6.57 -6.20 -15.09
CA ILE A 39 7.35 -6.25 -13.85
C ILE A 39 8.84 -5.99 -14.13
N ASP A 40 9.37 -6.56 -15.21
CA ASP A 40 10.76 -6.35 -15.62
C ASP A 40 11.00 -4.89 -16.04
N GLN A 41 10.08 -4.27 -16.78
CA GLN A 41 10.13 -2.83 -17.08
C GLN A 41 10.12 -1.97 -15.81
N MET A 42 9.33 -2.33 -14.79
CA MET A 42 9.36 -1.64 -13.49
C MET A 42 10.72 -1.77 -12.77
N ARG A 43 11.41 -2.93 -12.91
CA ARG A 43 12.77 -3.12 -12.39
C ARG A 43 13.77 -2.23 -13.12
N GLU A 44 13.74 -2.24 -14.44
CA GLU A 44 14.61 -1.41 -15.29
C GLU A 44 14.46 0.08 -15.01
N MET A 45 13.25 0.52 -14.66
CA MET A 45 12.95 1.91 -14.27
C MET A 45 13.34 2.22 -12.80
N GLY A 46 13.86 1.26 -12.03
CA GLY A 46 14.23 1.44 -10.63
C GLY A 46 13.06 1.62 -9.65
N LEU A 47 11.83 1.27 -10.05
CA LEU A 47 10.63 1.52 -9.24
C LEU A 47 10.57 0.70 -7.95
N PHE A 48 11.31 -0.39 -7.84
CA PHE A 48 11.45 -1.15 -6.61
C PHE A 48 12.32 -0.44 -5.57
N GLY A 49 13.25 0.41 -6.02
CA GLY A 49 14.22 1.14 -5.20
C GLY A 49 13.80 2.54 -4.77
N ILE A 50 12.59 3.01 -5.10
CA ILE A 50 12.20 4.41 -4.86
C ILE A 50 12.32 4.83 -3.38
N SER A 51 12.06 3.93 -2.45
CA SER A 51 12.11 4.17 -1.00
C SER A 51 13.37 3.63 -0.32
N VAL A 52 14.28 3.03 -1.05
CA VAL A 52 15.55 2.52 -0.53
C VAL A 52 16.59 3.67 -0.58
N PRO A 53 17.36 3.89 0.51
CA PRO A 53 18.40 4.92 0.52
C PRO A 53 19.45 4.74 -0.60
N GLU A 54 20.00 5.85 -1.09
CA GLU A 54 20.98 5.88 -2.20
C GLU A 54 22.23 5.06 -1.88
N GLU A 55 22.69 5.07 -0.62
CA GLU A 55 23.86 4.28 -0.16
C GLU A 55 23.68 2.76 -0.36
N PHE A 56 22.44 2.28 -0.52
CA PHE A 56 22.11 0.88 -0.83
C PHE A 56 21.64 0.68 -2.27
N GLY A 57 21.88 1.66 -3.16
CA GLY A 57 21.56 1.57 -4.58
C GLY A 57 20.10 1.90 -4.93
N GLY A 58 19.33 2.45 -4.00
CA GLY A 58 18.00 2.96 -4.25
C GLY A 58 17.97 4.39 -4.76
N LEU A 59 16.77 4.95 -4.97
CA LEU A 59 16.59 6.33 -5.39
C LEU A 59 16.54 7.32 -4.22
N GLY A 60 16.39 6.86 -2.98
CA GLY A 60 16.36 7.71 -1.80
C GLY A 60 15.25 8.77 -1.82
N CYS A 61 14.14 8.50 -2.48
CA CYS A 61 13.05 9.45 -2.58
C CYS A 61 12.51 9.85 -1.20
N THR A 62 12.25 11.14 -1.02
CA THR A 62 11.46 11.65 0.11
C THR A 62 10.04 11.10 0.06
N MET A 63 9.27 11.21 1.14
CA MET A 63 7.88 10.76 1.14
C MET A 63 7.01 11.54 0.15
N ALA A 64 7.30 12.83 -0.03
CA ALA A 64 6.62 13.68 -1.00
C ALA A 64 6.90 13.23 -2.45
N GLU A 65 8.15 12.92 -2.77
CA GLU A 65 8.57 12.41 -4.08
C GLU A 65 7.97 11.02 -4.35
N GLU A 66 8.07 10.08 -3.39
CA GLU A 66 7.44 8.77 -3.52
C GLU A 66 5.94 8.90 -3.76
N ALA A 67 5.24 9.73 -2.97
CA ALA A 67 3.80 9.96 -3.14
C ALA A 67 3.47 10.49 -4.55
N GLY A 68 4.32 11.34 -5.12
CA GLY A 68 4.19 11.82 -6.49
C GLY A 68 4.28 10.70 -7.53
N LEU A 69 5.28 9.81 -7.41
CA LEU A 69 5.45 8.66 -8.31
C LEU A 69 4.31 7.65 -8.18
N ILE A 70 3.87 7.36 -6.95
CA ILE A 70 2.77 6.43 -6.69
C ILE A 70 1.44 6.97 -7.24
N ARG A 71 1.19 8.28 -7.12
CA ARG A 71 0.04 8.93 -7.75
C ARG A 71 0.04 8.73 -9.27
N GLU A 72 1.18 8.95 -9.95
CA GLU A 72 1.27 8.72 -11.40
C GLU A 72 1.02 7.24 -11.76
N LEU A 73 1.65 6.29 -11.07
CA LEU A 73 1.46 4.85 -11.31
C LEU A 73 0.00 4.42 -11.17
N THR A 74 -0.72 4.99 -10.23
CA THR A 74 -2.11 4.62 -9.95
C THR A 74 -3.16 5.37 -10.78
N ARG A 75 -2.73 6.13 -11.79
CA ARG A 75 -3.60 6.54 -12.91
C ARG A 75 -4.00 5.34 -13.78
N ALA A 76 -3.19 4.28 -13.82
CA ALA A 76 -3.60 2.95 -14.27
C ALA A 76 -4.24 2.17 -13.11
N SER A 77 -4.67 0.93 -13.37
CA SER A 77 -5.18 0.04 -12.33
C SER A 77 -4.21 -0.07 -11.15
N ILE A 78 -4.75 -0.01 -9.93
CA ILE A 78 -4.00 -0.16 -8.67
C ILE A 78 -3.10 -1.41 -8.66
N VAL A 79 -3.46 -2.44 -9.40
CA VAL A 79 -2.75 -3.73 -9.38
C VAL A 79 -1.32 -3.63 -9.87
N PHE A 80 -1.04 -2.71 -10.81
CA PHE A 80 0.33 -2.47 -11.27
C PHE A 80 1.21 -1.91 -10.14
N ARG A 81 0.69 -0.91 -9.41
CA ARG A 81 1.40 -0.41 -8.23
C ARG A 81 1.53 -1.49 -7.15
N SER A 82 0.55 -2.39 -7.01
CA SER A 82 0.60 -3.45 -6.00
C SER A 82 1.79 -4.37 -6.18
N VAL A 83 2.33 -4.52 -7.39
CA VAL A 83 3.55 -5.31 -7.66
C VAL A 83 4.73 -4.80 -6.84
N ILE A 84 4.99 -3.51 -6.86
CA ILE A 84 6.09 -2.87 -6.12
C ILE A 84 5.68 -2.50 -4.69
N GLY A 85 4.39 -2.29 -4.47
CA GLY A 85 3.86 -1.59 -3.31
C GLY A 85 4.06 -2.30 -1.98
N THR A 86 4.11 -3.64 -1.95
CA THR A 86 4.43 -4.36 -0.72
C THR A 86 5.90 -4.19 -0.35
N THR A 87 6.81 -4.21 -1.32
CA THR A 87 8.23 -3.96 -1.07
C THR A 87 8.46 -2.52 -0.65
N VAL A 88 8.06 -1.56 -1.48
CA VAL A 88 8.30 -0.12 -1.30
C VAL A 88 7.56 0.45 -0.07
N GLY A 89 6.30 0.06 0.09
CA GLY A 89 5.41 0.68 1.09
C GLY A 89 5.57 0.15 2.51
N ILE A 90 5.63 -1.16 2.69
CA ILE A 90 5.56 -1.78 4.03
C ILE A 90 6.58 -2.90 4.25
N GLY A 91 6.88 -3.74 3.26
CA GLY A 91 7.68 -4.96 3.46
C GLY A 91 9.16 -4.68 3.72
N SER A 92 9.76 -3.72 3.04
CA SER A 92 11.18 -3.34 3.26
C SER A 92 11.35 -2.33 4.40
N GLN A 93 10.31 -1.55 4.72
CA GLN A 93 10.45 -0.36 5.55
C GLN A 93 10.83 -0.66 7.00
N GLY A 94 10.49 -1.83 7.53
CA GLY A 94 10.96 -2.27 8.83
C GLY A 94 12.49 -2.39 8.88
N ILE A 95 13.10 -2.90 7.81
CA ILE A 95 14.55 -3.02 7.68
C ILE A 95 15.20 -1.65 7.44
N VAL A 96 14.59 -0.81 6.57
CA VAL A 96 15.09 0.56 6.32
C VAL A 96 15.17 1.36 7.61
N MET A 97 14.10 1.33 8.44
CA MET A 97 13.98 2.17 9.64
C MET A 97 14.77 1.63 10.83
N ASP A 98 14.63 0.34 11.10
CA ASP A 98 15.05 -0.27 12.36
C ASP A 98 16.05 -1.44 12.19
N GLY A 99 16.38 -1.85 10.95
CA GLY A 99 17.34 -2.94 10.69
C GLY A 99 18.75 -2.63 11.18
N THR A 100 19.49 -3.69 11.56
CA THR A 100 20.92 -3.54 11.86
C THR A 100 21.71 -3.19 10.59
N PRO A 101 22.96 -2.68 10.70
CA PRO A 101 23.80 -2.42 9.53
C PRO A 101 23.93 -3.64 8.61
N GLU A 102 24.07 -4.84 9.20
CA GLU A 102 24.21 -6.10 8.46
C GLU A 102 22.92 -6.45 7.72
N GLN A 103 21.77 -6.32 8.37
CA GLN A 103 20.46 -6.55 7.75
C GLN A 103 20.20 -5.59 6.59
N LYS A 104 20.55 -4.31 6.77
CA LYS A 104 20.44 -3.30 5.71
C LYS A 104 21.36 -3.62 4.53
N ALA A 105 22.63 -3.94 4.80
CA ALA A 105 23.62 -4.28 3.78
C ALA A 105 23.23 -5.54 2.99
N GLU A 106 22.60 -6.53 3.64
CA GLU A 106 22.15 -7.76 2.99
C GLU A 106 20.92 -7.56 2.11
N TRP A 107 19.90 -6.83 2.58
CA TRP A 107 18.58 -6.83 1.97
C TRP A 107 18.27 -5.62 1.11
N LEU A 108 18.73 -4.42 1.51
CA LEU A 108 18.33 -3.20 0.81
C LEU A 108 18.82 -3.12 -0.64
N PRO A 109 20.05 -3.57 -0.99
CA PRO A 109 20.47 -3.61 -2.40
C PRO A 109 19.59 -4.54 -3.26
N LYS A 110 19.15 -5.67 -2.73
CA LYS A 110 18.29 -6.62 -3.44
C LYS A 110 16.88 -6.05 -3.64
N PHE A 111 16.37 -5.27 -2.69
CA PHE A 111 15.11 -4.56 -2.86
C PHE A 111 15.23 -3.43 -3.87
N ALA A 112 16.34 -2.68 -3.86
CA ALA A 112 16.55 -1.57 -4.78
C ALA A 112 16.51 -2.00 -6.25
N THR A 113 17.08 -3.16 -6.56
CA THR A 113 17.07 -3.73 -7.91
C THR A 113 15.79 -4.50 -8.26
N GLY A 114 14.97 -4.83 -7.27
CA GLY A 114 13.83 -5.74 -7.44
C GLY A 114 14.22 -7.21 -7.60
N GLU A 115 15.48 -7.58 -7.30
CA GLU A 115 15.94 -8.97 -7.18
C GLU A 115 15.15 -9.71 -6.10
N ALA A 116 14.97 -9.05 -4.95
CA ALA A 116 14.10 -9.53 -3.88
C ALA A 116 12.84 -8.67 -3.77
N MET A 117 11.72 -9.32 -3.53
CA MET A 117 10.44 -8.69 -3.22
C MET A 117 10.05 -9.01 -1.78
N ALA A 118 9.63 -7.98 -1.03
CA ALA A 118 9.21 -8.15 0.34
C ALA A 118 7.68 -8.12 0.48
N SER A 119 7.16 -8.98 1.36
CA SER A 119 5.76 -8.92 1.82
C SER A 119 5.70 -8.72 3.33
N PHE A 120 4.52 -8.32 3.84
CA PHE A 120 4.33 -7.93 5.23
C PHE A 120 3.34 -8.86 5.93
N GLY A 121 3.83 -9.68 6.85
CA GLY A 121 3.09 -10.69 7.57
C GLY A 121 2.66 -10.23 8.97
N LEU A 122 1.60 -9.42 9.08
CA LEU A 122 1.03 -8.97 10.36
C LEU A 122 -0.32 -9.65 10.64
N THR A 123 -1.28 -9.50 9.73
CA THR A 123 -2.67 -9.93 9.90
C THR A 123 -2.80 -11.45 10.03
N GLU A 124 -3.68 -11.88 10.92
CA GLU A 124 -4.01 -13.30 11.16
C GLU A 124 -5.53 -13.53 11.03
N PRO A 125 -5.99 -14.80 10.90
CA PRO A 125 -7.42 -15.10 10.82
C PRO A 125 -8.26 -14.47 11.94
N GLU A 126 -7.71 -14.37 13.14
CA GLU A 126 -8.39 -13.84 14.32
C GLU A 126 -7.88 -12.48 14.81
N ALA A 127 -6.84 -11.91 14.16
CA ALA A 127 -6.22 -10.64 14.54
C ALA A 127 -5.98 -9.74 13.31
N GLY A 128 -6.98 -8.93 12.97
CA GLY A 128 -6.91 -7.90 11.92
C GLY A 128 -6.79 -6.51 12.53
N SER A 129 -7.92 -5.88 12.87
CA SER A 129 -7.96 -4.54 13.49
C SER A 129 -7.29 -4.51 14.88
N ASP A 130 -7.39 -5.59 15.64
CA ASP A 130 -6.66 -5.80 16.90
C ASP A 130 -5.33 -6.51 16.63
N ALA A 131 -4.42 -5.84 15.93
CA ALA A 131 -3.16 -6.40 15.47
C ALA A 131 -2.22 -6.82 16.64
N ALA A 132 -2.36 -6.21 17.82
CA ALA A 132 -1.57 -6.58 18.99
C ALA A 132 -1.96 -7.96 19.59
N SER A 133 -3.16 -8.46 19.26
CA SER A 133 -3.66 -9.77 19.69
C SER A 133 -3.21 -10.93 18.80
N LEU A 134 -2.23 -10.73 17.93
CA LEU A 134 -1.68 -11.78 17.07
C LEU A 134 -1.21 -13.00 17.89
N ARG A 135 -1.40 -14.19 17.31
CA ARG A 135 -1.14 -15.50 17.97
C ARG A 135 0.05 -16.26 17.39
N THR A 136 0.57 -15.88 16.21
CA THR A 136 1.82 -16.45 15.70
C THR A 136 2.89 -16.33 16.77
N ILE A 137 3.45 -17.47 17.20
CA ILE A 137 4.41 -17.55 18.31
C ILE A 137 5.80 -17.84 17.77
N ALA A 138 6.82 -17.25 18.38
CA ALA A 138 8.22 -17.50 18.10
C ALA A 138 8.93 -17.85 19.42
N ILE A 139 9.18 -19.13 19.64
CA ILE A 139 9.83 -19.64 20.86
C ILE A 139 11.33 -19.71 20.64
N ARG A 140 12.09 -19.12 21.55
CA ARG A 140 13.55 -19.17 21.50
C ARG A 140 14.09 -20.56 21.82
N GLU A 141 14.94 -21.09 20.94
CA GLU A 141 15.64 -22.35 21.10
C GLU A 141 17.15 -22.13 20.84
N GLY A 142 17.89 -21.86 21.90
CA GLY A 142 19.31 -21.48 21.79
C GLY A 142 19.51 -20.20 21.00
N ASP A 143 20.23 -20.28 19.88
CA ASP A 143 20.49 -19.15 18.97
C ASP A 143 19.44 -18.99 17.86
N ASN A 144 18.35 -19.77 17.92
CA ASN A 144 17.27 -19.77 16.95
C ASN A 144 15.92 -19.42 17.59
N TYR A 145 14.94 -19.16 16.72
CA TYR A 145 13.52 -19.13 17.06
C TYR A 145 12.76 -20.16 16.22
N ARG A 146 11.88 -20.92 16.89
CA ARG A 146 10.89 -21.76 16.24
C ARG A 146 9.58 -20.99 16.13
N ILE A 147 9.08 -20.82 14.92
CA ILE A 147 7.90 -20.01 14.62
C ILE A 147 6.76 -20.91 14.14
N ASN A 148 5.58 -20.75 14.77
CA ASN A 148 4.35 -21.41 14.41
C ASN A 148 3.19 -20.44 14.34
N GLY A 149 2.33 -20.56 13.31
CA GLY A 149 1.15 -19.74 13.15
C GLY A 149 0.70 -19.58 11.70
N THR A 150 -0.28 -18.70 11.47
CA THR A 150 -0.80 -18.44 10.12
C THR A 150 -1.01 -16.94 9.94
N LYS A 151 -0.46 -16.38 8.88
CA LYS A 151 -0.74 -15.01 8.43
C LYS A 151 -1.75 -15.04 7.30
N ARG A 152 -2.68 -14.07 7.30
CA ARG A 152 -3.81 -14.05 6.38
C ARG A 152 -3.81 -12.80 5.51
N TYR A 153 -4.31 -12.95 4.28
CA TYR A 153 -4.42 -11.86 3.29
C TYR A 153 -3.07 -11.23 2.93
N ILE A 154 -2.00 -12.02 2.83
CA ILE A 154 -0.65 -11.51 2.58
C ILE A 154 -0.49 -11.23 1.08
N THR A 155 -0.46 -9.95 0.74
CA THR A 155 -0.30 -9.47 -0.63
C THR A 155 1.09 -9.81 -1.16
N ASN A 156 1.15 -10.27 -2.41
CA ASN A 156 2.36 -10.72 -3.12
C ASN A 156 3.09 -11.90 -2.45
N ALA A 157 2.50 -12.60 -1.48
CA ALA A 157 3.18 -13.73 -0.85
C ALA A 157 3.75 -14.76 -1.85
N PRO A 158 3.07 -15.12 -2.97
CA PRO A 158 3.65 -16.03 -3.97
C PRO A 158 4.83 -15.47 -4.76
N ARG A 159 5.05 -14.15 -4.72
CA ARG A 159 6.17 -13.47 -5.38
C ARG A 159 7.25 -13.02 -4.40
N ALA A 160 6.97 -13.10 -3.10
CA ALA A 160 7.88 -12.63 -2.08
C ALA A 160 9.12 -13.52 -1.99
N SER A 161 10.28 -12.91 -1.95
CA SER A 161 11.54 -13.56 -1.59
C SER A 161 11.74 -13.57 -0.06
N VAL A 162 11.07 -12.63 0.63
CA VAL A 162 11.20 -12.44 2.07
C VAL A 162 9.93 -11.84 2.67
N PHE A 163 9.63 -12.21 3.90
CA PHE A 163 8.55 -11.65 4.69
C PHE A 163 9.10 -10.85 5.87
N THR A 164 8.62 -9.61 6.05
CA THR A 164 8.68 -8.93 7.35
C THR A 164 7.54 -9.49 8.20
N LEU A 165 7.88 -10.43 9.06
CA LEU A 165 6.93 -11.25 9.81
C LEU A 165 6.83 -10.79 11.27
N MET A 166 5.63 -10.50 11.75
CA MET A 166 5.35 -10.22 13.16
C MET A 166 4.99 -11.51 13.90
N ALA A 167 5.71 -11.81 14.99
CA ALA A 167 5.43 -12.95 15.85
C ALA A 167 5.66 -12.60 17.32
N ARG A 168 4.96 -13.29 18.20
CA ARG A 168 5.06 -13.12 19.64
C ARG A 168 6.25 -13.91 20.17
N THR A 169 7.26 -13.20 20.67
CA THR A 169 8.48 -13.77 21.28
C THR A 169 8.40 -13.88 22.80
N ASP A 170 7.48 -13.12 23.42
CA ASP A 170 7.19 -13.22 24.86
C ASP A 170 5.72 -13.66 25.04
N PRO A 171 5.48 -14.96 25.32
CA PRO A 171 4.14 -15.50 25.48
C PRO A 171 3.41 -14.99 26.74
N ASP A 172 4.14 -14.51 27.74
CA ASP A 172 3.57 -13.97 28.98
C ASP A 172 3.12 -12.52 28.80
N ASN A 173 3.74 -11.80 27.90
CA ASN A 173 3.35 -10.44 27.53
C ASN A 173 2.30 -10.47 26.41
N LYS A 174 1.03 -10.34 26.77
CA LYS A 174 -0.08 -10.31 25.79
C LYS A 174 -0.20 -8.99 25.02
N GLY A 175 0.51 -7.96 25.42
CA GLY A 175 0.53 -6.65 24.77
C GLY A 175 1.50 -6.56 23.61
N ALA A 176 1.62 -5.34 23.07
CA ALA A 176 2.48 -4.99 21.95
C ALA A 176 3.98 -5.28 22.20
N GLY A 177 4.44 -5.13 23.46
CA GLY A 177 5.83 -5.38 23.85
C GLY A 177 6.26 -6.85 23.79
N GLY A 178 5.32 -7.79 23.64
CA GLY A 178 5.62 -9.22 23.43
C GLY A 178 5.90 -9.59 21.97
N ILE A 179 5.82 -8.64 21.01
CA ILE A 179 5.87 -8.90 19.57
C ILE A 179 7.21 -8.45 18.99
N SER A 180 7.86 -9.32 18.23
CA SER A 180 9.06 -9.04 17.44
C SER A 180 8.76 -9.08 15.95
N ALA A 181 9.58 -8.39 15.17
CA ALA A 181 9.57 -8.43 13.71
C ALA A 181 10.75 -9.27 13.22
N PHE A 182 10.50 -10.19 12.30
CA PHE A 182 11.50 -11.08 11.75
C PHE A 182 11.67 -10.85 10.25
N ILE A 183 12.90 -10.96 9.78
CA ILE A 183 13.22 -11.16 8.37
C ILE A 183 13.12 -12.66 8.12
N LEU A 184 12.11 -13.08 7.37
CA LEU A 184 11.85 -14.51 7.08
C LEU A 184 11.97 -14.77 5.59
N PRO A 185 13.05 -15.42 5.09
CA PRO A 185 13.14 -15.86 3.70
C PRO A 185 11.98 -16.79 3.32
N ALA A 186 11.48 -16.66 2.09
CA ALA A 186 10.30 -17.41 1.63
C ALA A 186 10.57 -18.90 1.42
N ASP A 187 11.82 -19.27 1.22
CA ASP A 187 12.29 -20.66 1.04
C ASP A 187 12.63 -21.36 2.37
N THR A 188 12.35 -20.72 3.51
CA THR A 188 12.63 -21.33 4.82
C THR A 188 11.77 -22.59 5.01
N PRO A 189 12.38 -23.74 5.39
CA PRO A 189 11.63 -24.97 5.64
C PRO A 189 10.54 -24.77 6.69
N GLY A 190 9.36 -25.36 6.45
CA GLY A 190 8.18 -25.22 7.31
C GLY A 190 7.27 -24.03 6.90
N LEU A 191 7.70 -23.16 5.98
CA LEU A 191 6.84 -22.14 5.39
C LEU A 191 6.10 -22.71 4.19
N SER A 192 4.80 -22.51 4.14
CA SER A 192 3.97 -22.84 2.97
C SER A 192 2.92 -21.76 2.71
N LEU A 193 2.38 -21.75 1.50
CA LEU A 193 1.38 -20.77 1.09
C LEU A 193 0.01 -21.43 0.89
N GLY A 194 -1.02 -20.74 1.31
CA GLY A 194 -2.40 -21.10 1.04
C GLY A 194 -2.79 -20.88 -0.44
N LYS A 195 -4.03 -21.23 -0.78
CA LYS A 195 -4.57 -20.94 -2.11
C LYS A 195 -4.79 -19.43 -2.28
N PRO A 196 -4.60 -18.88 -3.49
CA PRO A 196 -4.92 -17.49 -3.78
C PRO A 196 -6.37 -17.15 -3.44
N ASP A 197 -6.57 -16.01 -2.78
CA ASP A 197 -7.89 -15.50 -2.41
C ASP A 197 -8.66 -15.01 -3.64
N LYS A 198 -9.95 -15.35 -3.71
CA LYS A 198 -10.87 -14.72 -4.65
C LYS A 198 -11.37 -13.40 -4.07
N LYS A 199 -11.18 -12.30 -4.79
CA LYS A 199 -11.46 -10.95 -4.30
C LYS A 199 -12.56 -10.26 -5.08
N MET A 200 -13.15 -9.21 -4.47
CA MET A 200 -14.11 -8.32 -5.11
C MET A 200 -13.49 -7.51 -6.25
N GLY A 201 -12.26 -7.04 -6.08
CA GLY A 201 -11.51 -6.22 -7.01
C GLY A 201 -10.01 -6.45 -6.89
N GLN A 202 -9.23 -5.58 -7.56
CA GLN A 202 -7.77 -5.67 -7.63
C GLN A 202 -7.32 -7.04 -8.16
N LYS A 203 -7.93 -7.53 -9.23
CA LYS A 203 -7.47 -8.71 -9.95
C LYS A 203 -6.09 -8.44 -10.53
N GLY A 204 -5.18 -9.39 -10.37
CA GLY A 204 -3.74 -9.21 -10.67
C GLY A 204 -2.87 -8.96 -9.44
N ALA A 205 -3.45 -8.53 -8.31
CA ALA A 205 -2.76 -8.43 -7.02
C ALA A 205 -3.08 -9.67 -6.18
N VAL A 206 -2.20 -10.64 -6.15
CA VAL A 206 -2.42 -11.92 -5.46
C VAL A 206 -2.28 -11.76 -3.96
N THR A 207 -3.22 -12.33 -3.19
CA THR A 207 -3.14 -12.50 -1.73
C THR A 207 -3.31 -13.96 -1.36
N THR A 208 -2.56 -14.44 -0.36
CA THR A 208 -2.70 -15.79 0.19
C THR A 208 -2.47 -15.78 1.69
N ASP A 209 -2.79 -16.91 2.34
CA ASP A 209 -2.29 -17.19 3.67
C ASP A 209 -0.80 -17.60 3.61
N VAL A 210 -0.02 -17.25 4.65
CA VAL A 210 1.33 -17.75 4.90
C VAL A 210 1.25 -18.63 6.15
N ILE A 211 1.53 -19.91 5.98
CA ILE A 211 1.41 -20.96 6.99
C ILE A 211 2.82 -21.30 7.48
N LEU A 212 2.99 -21.32 8.79
CA LEU A 212 4.27 -21.51 9.47
C LEU A 212 4.15 -22.72 10.40
N GLU A 213 4.86 -23.79 10.09
CA GLU A 213 4.86 -25.04 10.83
C GLU A 213 6.30 -25.42 11.19
N ASP A 214 6.68 -25.19 12.45
CA ASP A 214 8.03 -25.43 12.97
C ASP A 214 9.14 -24.72 12.16
N VAL A 215 8.87 -23.51 11.70
CA VAL A 215 9.84 -22.69 10.96
C VAL A 215 10.96 -22.27 11.88
N ILE A 216 12.20 -22.62 11.55
CA ILE A 216 13.39 -22.28 12.33
C ILE A 216 14.14 -21.12 11.66
N VAL A 217 14.36 -20.04 12.39
CA VAL A 217 15.18 -18.90 11.96
C VAL A 217 16.21 -18.52 13.02
N PRO A 218 17.39 -18.01 12.65
CA PRO A 218 18.36 -17.52 13.61
C PRO A 218 17.84 -16.29 14.37
N ALA A 219 18.30 -16.09 15.60
CA ALA A 219 17.92 -14.93 16.41
C ALA A 219 18.33 -13.60 15.75
N SER A 220 19.35 -13.60 14.89
CA SER A 220 19.76 -12.46 14.06
C SER A 220 18.72 -12.04 13.03
N SER A 221 17.69 -12.86 12.75
CA SER A 221 16.57 -12.50 11.89
C SER A 221 15.62 -11.47 12.52
N ILE A 222 15.71 -11.21 13.83
CA ILE A 222 14.93 -10.14 14.47
C ILE A 222 15.40 -8.79 13.91
N ILE A 223 14.48 -8.04 13.34
CA ILE A 223 14.76 -6.68 12.83
C ILE A 223 15.24 -5.80 13.98
N GLY A 224 16.43 -5.21 13.82
CA GLY A 224 17.09 -4.40 14.84
C GLY A 224 17.70 -5.19 15.99
N GLY A 225 17.65 -6.53 15.97
CA GLY A 225 18.30 -7.42 16.95
C GLY A 225 17.69 -7.44 18.34
N VAL A 226 16.65 -6.63 18.64
CA VAL A 226 16.04 -6.50 19.98
C VAL A 226 14.63 -7.08 19.98
N PRO A 227 14.40 -8.19 20.75
CA PRO A 227 13.05 -8.75 20.90
C PRO A 227 12.06 -7.75 21.51
N GLY A 228 10.76 -7.88 21.17
CA GLY A 228 9.69 -7.05 21.73
C GLY A 228 9.52 -5.67 21.08
N MET A 229 10.35 -5.32 20.11
CA MET A 229 10.27 -4.04 19.41
C MET A 229 9.45 -4.09 18.11
N GLY A 230 9.05 -5.28 17.65
CA GLY A 230 8.44 -5.47 16.33
C GLY A 230 7.13 -4.71 16.14
N PHE A 231 6.28 -4.63 17.16
CA PHE A 231 5.03 -3.88 17.02
C PHE A 231 5.27 -2.36 16.87
N LYS A 232 6.28 -1.82 17.56
CA LYS A 232 6.68 -0.41 17.41
C LYS A 232 7.18 -0.13 15.98
N THR A 233 8.01 -1.04 15.44
CA THR A 233 8.47 -1.00 14.05
C THR A 233 7.27 -1.06 13.09
N ALA A 234 6.33 -1.99 13.28
CA ALA A 234 5.14 -2.10 12.46
C ALA A 234 4.31 -0.81 12.45
N MET A 235 4.15 -0.13 13.59
CA MET A 235 3.39 1.13 13.65
C MET A 235 4.07 2.26 12.88
N LYS A 236 5.39 2.39 12.95
CA LYS A 236 6.14 3.36 12.13
C LYS A 236 5.97 3.09 10.62
N VAL A 237 6.10 1.83 10.24
CA VAL A 237 5.90 1.39 8.85
C VAL A 237 4.49 1.72 8.36
N LEU A 238 3.47 1.46 9.18
CA LEU A 238 2.08 1.74 8.83
C LEU A 238 1.77 3.24 8.78
N ASP A 239 2.41 4.09 9.61
CA ASP A 239 2.23 5.55 9.49
C ASP A 239 2.70 6.05 8.13
N ARG A 240 3.88 5.58 7.66
CA ARG A 240 4.38 5.86 6.31
C ARG A 240 3.46 5.27 5.23
N GLY A 241 3.03 4.01 5.40
CA GLY A 241 2.12 3.33 4.48
C GLY A 241 0.81 4.10 4.27
N ARG A 242 0.28 4.79 5.28
CA ARG A 242 -0.93 5.60 5.18
C ARG A 242 -0.78 6.78 4.21
N ILE A 243 0.38 7.43 4.16
CA ILE A 243 0.67 8.48 3.17
C ILE A 243 0.72 7.86 1.77
N HIS A 244 1.40 6.73 1.62
CA HIS A 244 1.47 5.98 0.37
C HIS A 244 0.07 5.57 -0.14
N ILE A 245 -0.84 5.10 0.72
CA ILE A 245 -2.22 4.77 0.36
C ILE A 245 -3.03 6.00 -0.06
N ALA A 246 -2.78 7.16 0.54
CA ALA A 246 -3.41 8.41 0.09
C ALA A 246 -2.95 8.80 -1.33
N ALA A 247 -1.67 8.59 -1.66
CA ALA A 247 -1.16 8.79 -3.02
C ALA A 247 -1.82 7.83 -4.02
N VAL A 248 -2.02 6.56 -3.64
CA VAL A 248 -2.80 5.59 -4.43
C VAL A 248 -4.22 6.09 -4.69
N ALA A 249 -4.89 6.60 -3.66
CA ALA A 249 -6.24 7.14 -3.79
C ALA A 249 -6.28 8.34 -4.76
N LEU A 250 -5.28 9.22 -4.70
CA LEU A 250 -5.21 10.40 -5.59
C LEU A 250 -5.03 10.02 -7.06
N GLY A 251 -4.17 9.06 -7.39
CA GLY A 251 -4.04 8.59 -8.77
C GLY A 251 -5.34 7.99 -9.31
N MET A 252 -6.08 7.26 -8.47
CA MET A 252 -7.42 6.79 -8.81
C MET A 252 -8.43 7.93 -8.97
N CYS A 253 -8.33 9.00 -8.17
CA CYS A 253 -9.16 10.19 -8.34
C CYS A 253 -8.92 10.84 -9.71
N ASP A 254 -7.65 11.01 -10.09
CA ASP A 254 -7.28 11.56 -11.41
C ASP A 254 -7.90 10.72 -12.54
N ARG A 255 -7.79 9.40 -12.45
CA ARG A 255 -8.35 8.48 -13.46
C ARG A 255 -9.87 8.58 -13.54
N LEU A 256 -10.58 8.45 -12.42
CA LEU A 256 -12.02 8.43 -12.34
C LEU A 256 -12.66 9.76 -12.76
N ILE A 257 -12.08 10.88 -12.35
CA ILE A 257 -12.54 12.23 -12.74
C ILE A 257 -12.33 12.41 -14.24
N GLY A 258 -11.17 12.01 -14.77
CA GLY A 258 -10.89 12.07 -16.22
C GLY A 258 -11.90 11.28 -17.04
N MET A 259 -12.17 10.03 -16.67
CA MET A 259 -13.16 9.16 -17.32
C MET A 259 -14.58 9.76 -17.26
N ALA A 260 -15.01 10.22 -16.08
CA ALA A 260 -16.35 10.78 -15.88
C ALA A 260 -16.53 12.08 -16.68
N LEU A 261 -15.53 12.95 -16.69
CA LEU A 261 -15.56 14.20 -17.45
C LEU A 261 -15.60 13.95 -18.97
N GLN A 262 -14.75 13.05 -19.47
CA GLN A 262 -14.75 12.67 -20.88
C GLN A 262 -16.11 12.14 -21.31
N TYR A 263 -16.65 11.17 -20.57
CA TYR A 263 -17.96 10.60 -20.85
C TYR A 263 -19.07 11.68 -20.84
N ALA A 264 -19.06 12.57 -19.85
CA ALA A 264 -20.05 13.64 -19.75
C ALA A 264 -19.97 14.63 -20.92
N MET A 265 -18.78 14.86 -21.48
CA MET A 265 -18.57 15.74 -22.65
C MET A 265 -18.98 15.09 -23.97
N GLU A 266 -18.97 13.76 -24.05
CA GLU A 266 -19.31 13.00 -25.27
C GLU A 266 -20.79 12.58 -25.30
N ARG A 267 -21.32 12.07 -24.18
CA ARG A 267 -22.67 11.55 -24.09
C ARG A 267 -23.72 12.64 -24.23
N LYS A 268 -24.69 12.42 -25.11
CA LYS A 268 -25.83 13.33 -25.32
C LYS A 268 -27.14 12.70 -24.86
N GLN A 269 -27.95 13.46 -24.15
CA GLN A 269 -29.35 13.17 -23.81
C GLN A 269 -30.15 14.47 -23.83
N PHE A 270 -31.45 14.40 -24.10
CA PHE A 270 -32.33 15.56 -24.21
C PHE A 270 -31.78 16.63 -25.18
N GLY A 271 -31.15 16.19 -26.27
CA GLY A 271 -30.62 17.07 -27.32
C GLY A 271 -29.28 17.77 -27.04
N GLN A 272 -28.66 17.53 -25.89
CA GLN A 272 -27.39 18.18 -25.51
C GLN A 272 -26.44 17.21 -24.77
N ARG A 273 -25.18 17.62 -24.57
CA ARG A 273 -24.19 16.89 -23.75
C ARG A 273 -24.68 16.81 -22.32
N ILE A 274 -24.46 15.68 -21.65
CA ILE A 274 -24.87 15.56 -20.25
C ILE A 274 -24.06 16.48 -19.34
N ALA A 275 -22.85 16.89 -19.71
CA ALA A 275 -22.03 17.91 -19.02
C ALA A 275 -22.73 19.28 -18.90
N ASN A 276 -23.76 19.57 -19.71
CA ASN A 276 -24.49 20.83 -19.68
C ASN A 276 -25.58 20.85 -18.63
N PHE A 277 -25.92 19.71 -18.00
CA PHE A 277 -26.92 19.65 -16.93
C PHE A 277 -26.28 20.00 -15.58
N GLN A 278 -26.93 20.89 -14.83
CA GLN A 278 -26.43 21.36 -13.54
C GLN A 278 -26.19 20.25 -12.52
N LEU A 279 -27.02 19.20 -12.51
CA LEU A 279 -26.82 18.05 -11.62
C LEU A 279 -25.54 17.27 -11.95
N MET A 280 -25.17 17.16 -13.22
CA MET A 280 -23.88 16.55 -13.63
C MET A 280 -22.69 17.43 -13.26
N GLN A 281 -22.84 18.75 -13.46
CA GLN A 281 -21.82 19.72 -13.04
C GLN A 281 -21.58 19.69 -11.54
N ALA A 282 -22.65 19.53 -10.72
CA ALA A 282 -22.53 19.39 -9.27
C ALA A 282 -21.73 18.13 -8.88
N LEU A 283 -21.99 16.97 -9.51
CA LEU A 283 -21.23 15.74 -9.27
C LEU A 283 -19.75 15.92 -9.61
N LEU A 284 -19.44 16.51 -10.77
CA LEU A 284 -18.05 16.76 -11.20
C LEU A 284 -17.34 17.75 -10.26
N ALA A 285 -18.03 18.79 -9.79
CA ALA A 285 -17.49 19.76 -8.85
C ALA A 285 -17.16 19.09 -7.50
N ASP A 286 -18.08 18.28 -6.96
CA ASP A 286 -17.86 17.54 -5.72
C ASP A 286 -16.65 16.59 -5.81
N MET A 287 -16.52 15.86 -6.95
CA MET A 287 -15.38 14.99 -7.20
C MET A 287 -14.06 15.79 -7.18
N LYS A 288 -14.05 16.96 -7.81
CA LYS A 288 -12.86 17.83 -7.84
C LYS A 288 -12.50 18.39 -6.47
N VAL A 289 -13.49 18.78 -5.66
CA VAL A 289 -13.29 19.27 -4.27
C VAL A 289 -12.70 18.15 -3.41
N ASP A 290 -13.27 16.95 -3.44
CA ASP A 290 -12.74 15.78 -2.73
C ASP A 290 -11.28 15.50 -3.08
N MET A 291 -10.91 15.58 -4.38
CA MET A 291 -9.54 15.37 -4.84
C MET A 291 -8.59 16.47 -4.34
N LEU A 292 -8.95 17.75 -4.53
CA LEU A 292 -8.10 18.89 -4.15
C LEU A 292 -7.85 18.92 -2.63
N THR A 293 -8.86 18.61 -1.83
CA THR A 293 -8.74 18.53 -0.38
C THR A 293 -7.79 17.41 0.04
N THR A 294 -7.90 16.24 -0.61
CA THR A 294 -7.00 15.11 -0.37
C THR A 294 -5.56 15.45 -0.74
N GLU A 295 -5.36 16.10 -1.88
CA GLU A 295 -4.03 16.51 -2.37
C GLU A 295 -3.35 17.48 -1.42
N ALA A 296 -4.06 18.56 -1.01
CA ALA A 296 -3.53 19.55 -0.08
C ALA A 296 -3.14 18.91 1.27
N LEU A 297 -3.98 18.02 1.80
CA LEU A 297 -3.69 17.31 3.04
C LEU A 297 -2.49 16.37 2.88
N MET A 298 -2.38 15.63 1.77
CA MET A 298 -1.25 14.74 1.50
C MET A 298 0.06 15.52 1.42
N GLN A 299 0.10 16.63 0.70
CA GLN A 299 1.29 17.49 0.60
C GLN A 299 1.74 17.99 1.97
N SER A 300 0.80 18.46 2.79
CA SER A 300 1.09 18.93 4.16
C SER A 300 1.66 17.82 5.04
N VAL A 301 1.05 16.61 5.00
CA VAL A 301 1.48 15.49 5.86
C VAL A 301 2.81 14.91 5.40
N ALA A 302 3.03 14.77 4.08
CA ALA A 302 4.29 14.29 3.53
C ALA A 302 5.45 15.23 3.88
N ALA A 303 5.27 16.55 3.75
CA ALA A 303 6.28 17.54 4.12
C ALA A 303 6.68 17.47 5.60
N LYS A 304 5.70 17.31 6.50
CA LYS A 304 5.95 17.15 7.94
C LYS A 304 6.68 15.82 8.23
N PHE A 305 6.29 14.73 7.55
CA PHE A 305 6.96 13.44 7.67
C PHE A 305 8.43 13.53 7.25
N ASP A 306 8.71 14.17 6.10
CA ASP A 306 10.06 14.39 5.57
C ASP A 306 10.90 15.30 6.48
N ALA A 307 10.25 16.22 7.22
CA ALA A 307 10.89 17.04 8.25
C ALA A 307 11.16 16.27 9.57
N GLY A 308 10.79 14.98 9.66
CA GLY A 308 10.98 14.15 10.86
C GLY A 308 10.00 14.44 12.00
N GLU A 309 8.89 15.11 11.73
CA GLU A 309 7.86 15.40 12.72
C GLU A 309 7.07 14.13 13.10
N LYS A 310 6.44 14.15 14.30
CA LYS A 310 5.51 13.09 14.71
C LYS A 310 4.15 13.34 14.09
N VAL A 311 3.80 12.57 13.07
CA VAL A 311 2.61 12.79 12.24
C VAL A 311 1.59 11.63 12.26
N SER A 312 1.61 10.77 13.28
CA SER A 312 0.72 9.59 13.34
C SER A 312 -0.77 9.95 13.29
N LEU A 313 -1.18 11.06 13.91
CA LEU A 313 -2.54 11.57 13.84
C LEU A 313 -2.87 12.02 12.42
N GLU A 314 -2.01 12.85 11.85
CA GLU A 314 -2.17 13.41 10.50
C GLU A 314 -2.15 12.32 9.42
N CYS A 315 -1.27 11.31 9.54
CA CYS A 315 -1.25 10.14 8.65
C CYS A 315 -2.57 9.36 8.70
N SER A 316 -3.12 9.18 9.91
CA SER A 316 -4.42 8.52 10.09
C SER A 316 -5.56 9.36 9.50
N ALA A 317 -5.57 10.67 9.73
CA ALA A 317 -6.57 11.59 9.17
C ALA A 317 -6.50 11.61 7.64
N LEU A 318 -5.29 11.67 7.07
CA LEU A 318 -5.05 11.65 5.63
C LEU A 318 -5.58 10.35 5.01
N LYS A 319 -5.18 9.19 5.54
CA LYS A 319 -5.61 7.88 5.02
C LYS A 319 -7.12 7.72 5.09
N TYR A 320 -7.73 8.10 6.21
CA TYR A 320 -9.18 8.06 6.38
C TYR A 320 -9.88 8.94 5.33
N HIS A 321 -9.49 10.23 5.25
CA HIS A 321 -10.06 11.17 4.29
C HIS A 321 -9.90 10.68 2.84
N ALA A 322 -8.68 10.31 2.42
CA ALA A 322 -8.37 9.89 1.06
C ALA A 322 -9.17 8.66 0.61
N SER A 323 -9.24 7.64 1.47
CA SER A 323 -9.97 6.40 1.14
C SER A 323 -11.49 6.61 1.05
N GLU A 324 -12.06 7.49 1.86
CA GLU A 324 -13.47 7.87 1.78
C GLU A 324 -13.75 8.76 0.56
N ALA A 325 -12.87 9.72 0.28
CA ALA A 325 -12.98 10.62 -0.86
C ALA A 325 -12.97 9.86 -2.19
N VAL A 326 -11.98 8.99 -2.42
CA VAL A 326 -11.91 8.20 -3.66
C VAL A 326 -13.12 7.25 -3.79
N GLY A 327 -13.66 6.74 -2.68
CA GLY A 327 -14.89 5.95 -2.70
C GLY A 327 -16.10 6.77 -3.17
N ARG A 328 -16.26 8.01 -2.70
CA ARG A 328 -17.32 8.93 -3.19
C ARG A 328 -17.11 9.32 -4.65
N ILE A 329 -15.86 9.54 -5.07
CA ILE A 329 -15.51 9.84 -6.45
C ILE A 329 -15.87 8.67 -7.37
N ALA A 330 -15.55 7.43 -6.96
CA ALA A 330 -15.88 6.24 -7.73
C ALA A 330 -17.40 6.04 -7.88
N ASP A 331 -18.15 6.26 -6.81
CA ASP A 331 -19.62 6.19 -6.82
C ASP A 331 -20.22 7.21 -7.79
N ARG A 332 -19.76 8.48 -7.71
CA ARG A 332 -20.20 9.54 -8.63
C ARG A 332 -19.78 9.28 -10.08
N ALA A 333 -18.60 8.70 -10.31
CA ALA A 333 -18.18 8.33 -11.66
C ALA A 333 -19.12 7.29 -12.26
N VAL A 334 -19.42 6.21 -11.56
CA VAL A 334 -20.42 5.20 -12.00
C VAL A 334 -21.77 5.86 -12.26
N GLN A 335 -22.22 6.76 -11.38
CA GLN A 335 -23.49 7.47 -11.52
C GLN A 335 -23.54 8.35 -12.77
N ILE A 336 -22.44 9.06 -13.11
CA ILE A 336 -22.35 9.90 -14.33
C ILE A 336 -22.44 9.04 -15.60
N PHE A 337 -21.86 7.84 -15.59
CA PHE A 337 -21.97 6.87 -16.69
C PHE A 337 -23.38 6.29 -16.82
N GLY A 338 -24.19 6.33 -15.75
CA GLY A 338 -25.53 5.72 -15.74
C GLY A 338 -25.47 4.22 -15.98
N GLY A 339 -26.37 3.67 -16.79
CA GLY A 339 -26.39 2.23 -17.11
C GLY A 339 -25.07 1.71 -17.68
N ALA A 340 -24.37 2.51 -18.47
CA ALA A 340 -23.03 2.17 -18.99
C ALA A 340 -22.00 1.96 -17.86
N GLY A 341 -22.12 2.71 -16.77
CA GLY A 341 -21.22 2.58 -15.63
C GLY A 341 -21.32 1.25 -14.87
N TYR A 342 -22.38 0.50 -15.11
CA TYR A 342 -22.58 -0.84 -14.52
C TYR A 342 -22.07 -1.98 -15.42
N MET A 343 -21.68 -1.65 -16.67
CA MET A 343 -21.20 -2.61 -17.66
C MET A 343 -19.68 -2.67 -17.67
N ALA A 344 -19.13 -3.87 -17.66
CA ALA A 344 -17.68 -4.11 -17.62
C ALA A 344 -16.93 -3.48 -18.82
N GLU A 345 -17.56 -3.35 -19.97
CA GLU A 345 -17.01 -2.72 -21.18
C GLU A 345 -16.51 -1.28 -20.95
N TYR A 346 -17.13 -0.54 -20.02
CA TYR A 346 -16.78 0.85 -19.73
C TYR A 346 -15.73 1.01 -18.62
N LYS A 347 -15.29 -0.09 -18.00
CA LYS A 347 -14.20 -0.16 -17.03
C LYS A 347 -14.41 0.62 -15.71
N VAL A 348 -15.29 1.61 -15.65
CA VAL A 348 -15.47 2.45 -14.47
C VAL A 348 -15.93 1.64 -13.25
N GLU A 349 -16.70 0.56 -13.46
CA GLU A 349 -17.15 -0.36 -12.42
C GLU A 349 -15.99 -1.09 -11.75
N ARG A 350 -14.92 -1.41 -12.52
CA ARG A 350 -13.70 -2.04 -12.02
C ARG A 350 -13.06 -1.16 -10.95
N PHE A 351 -12.87 0.13 -11.27
CA PHE A 351 -12.29 1.06 -10.31
C PHE A 351 -13.15 1.26 -9.06
N TYR A 352 -14.48 1.20 -9.18
CA TYR A 352 -15.38 1.20 -8.03
C TYR A 352 -15.11 0.00 -7.09
N ARG A 353 -14.93 -1.21 -7.65
CA ARG A 353 -14.58 -2.40 -6.88
C ARG A 353 -13.17 -2.29 -6.26
N ASP A 354 -12.21 -1.78 -7.02
CA ASP A 354 -10.80 -1.71 -6.62
C ASP A 354 -10.58 -0.74 -5.46
N VAL A 355 -11.14 0.46 -5.51
CA VAL A 355 -10.95 1.47 -4.47
C VAL A 355 -11.66 1.11 -3.15
N ARG A 356 -12.62 0.17 -3.18
CA ARG A 356 -13.34 -0.26 -1.97
C ARG A 356 -12.40 -0.82 -0.90
N LEU A 357 -11.31 -1.46 -1.31
CA LEU A 357 -10.31 -2.04 -0.41
C LEU A 357 -9.55 -0.97 0.37
N LEU A 358 -9.36 0.24 -0.18
CA LEU A 358 -8.62 1.33 0.47
C LEU A 358 -9.18 1.72 1.84
N ARG A 359 -10.47 1.49 2.10
CA ARG A 359 -11.14 1.70 3.39
C ARG A 359 -10.90 0.57 4.40
N ILE A 360 -10.28 -0.54 3.98
CA ILE A 360 -10.19 -1.78 4.77
C ILE A 360 -8.74 -2.04 5.20
N TYR A 361 -7.82 -2.16 4.25
CA TYR A 361 -6.44 -2.52 4.54
C TYR A 361 -5.65 -1.35 5.15
N GLU A 362 -4.49 -1.65 5.73
CA GLU A 362 -3.62 -0.71 6.47
C GLU A 362 -4.36 0.07 7.59
N GLY A 363 -5.32 -0.62 8.22
CA GLY A 363 -6.22 -0.09 9.22
C GLY A 363 -7.51 0.46 8.60
N THR A 364 -8.65 -0.13 9.00
CA THR A 364 -9.96 0.29 8.51
C THR A 364 -10.24 1.76 8.80
N SER A 365 -11.21 2.37 8.09
CA SER A 365 -11.69 3.73 8.38
C SER A 365 -12.01 3.91 9.86
N GLN A 366 -12.64 2.91 10.51
CA GLN A 366 -12.99 2.94 11.94
C GLN A 366 -11.75 2.90 12.84
N ILE A 367 -10.72 2.16 12.47
CA ILE A 367 -9.45 2.16 13.19
C ILE A 367 -8.76 3.52 13.07
N GLN A 368 -8.75 4.15 11.90
CA GLN A 368 -8.22 5.49 11.73
C GLN A 368 -8.97 6.52 12.61
N GLN A 369 -10.31 6.47 12.62
CA GLN A 369 -11.12 7.32 13.50
C GLN A 369 -10.77 7.11 14.99
N THR A 370 -10.56 5.87 15.41
CA THR A 370 -10.17 5.54 16.78
C THR A 370 -8.79 6.10 17.13
N ILE A 371 -7.81 6.00 16.22
CA ILE A 371 -6.46 6.54 16.41
C ILE A 371 -6.51 8.06 16.56
N ILE A 372 -7.24 8.75 15.66
CA ILE A 372 -7.41 10.20 15.67
C ILE A 372 -8.03 10.65 17.01
N ALA A 373 -9.17 10.04 17.39
CA ALA A 373 -9.88 10.42 18.61
C ALA A 373 -9.02 10.20 19.88
N LYS A 374 -8.33 9.04 19.97
CA LYS A 374 -7.42 8.77 21.10
C LYS A 374 -6.25 9.75 21.17
N ALA A 375 -5.71 10.17 20.03
CA ALA A 375 -4.64 11.17 20.00
C ALA A 375 -5.13 12.54 20.48
N MET A 376 -6.30 12.99 20.03
CA MET A 376 -6.94 14.25 20.47
C MET A 376 -7.22 14.25 21.98
N ILE A 377 -7.78 13.15 22.51
CA ILE A 377 -8.07 13.02 23.95
C ILE A 377 -6.76 13.12 24.75
N ARG A 378 -5.72 12.38 24.35
CA ARG A 378 -4.42 12.42 25.03
C ARG A 378 -3.78 13.81 25.01
N GLN A 379 -3.90 14.55 23.90
CA GLN A 379 -3.41 15.93 23.80
C GLN A 379 -4.15 16.86 24.78
N ALA A 380 -5.47 16.71 24.89
CA ALA A 380 -6.27 17.49 25.84
C ALA A 380 -5.97 17.16 27.31
N GLU A 381 -5.62 15.91 27.63
CA GLU A 381 -5.22 15.51 29.00
C GLU A 381 -3.82 16.01 29.41
N GLN A 382 -2.99 16.41 28.43
CA GLN A 382 -1.62 16.91 28.65
C GLN A 382 -1.54 18.43 28.61
N ALA A 383 -2.60 19.12 28.19
CA ALA A 383 -2.70 20.60 28.15
C ALA A 383 -3.21 21.18 29.45
#